data_c17246e9de6a9be0f873fb80fc2ae45f
#
_entry.id   c17246e9de6a9be0f873fb80fc2ae45f
#
_cell.length_a   1.000
_cell.length_b   1.000
_cell.length_c   1.000
_cell.angle_alpha   90.00
_cell.angle_beta   90.00
_cell.angle_gamma   90.00
#
_symmetry.space_group_name_H-M   'P 1'
#
loop_
_entity.id
_entity.type
_entity.pdbx_description
1 polymer ?
#
loop_
_entity_poly.entity_id
_entity_poly.type
_entity_poly.pdbx_seq_one_letter_code
_entity_poly.pdbx_strand_id
1 'polypeptide(L)'
;VTATRVDVIGVPMDLGADRRGVDMGPSAIRYAGLNAAIEALGIPTRDHGNIPVRVAEEASPEEARAKYLPIIAEACELLALQVEAVVREGAFPLVLGGDHSIAIGTLAGVARARGRAPGVIWVDAHGDINTPITSPSGNVHGMPVHFAIEAQSVAPERIVFIGLRDVDAGERRAIRELGVKAFTMSDIDRIGMAAVIAEALAITIDGPGSLHVSFDMDGIDPTEAPGVGTPVRGGISYREAHLLMEAVAASGALGSLEITEINPILDRENQTAILAVELVLSALGKTTL
;
A
#
# COMPACT_ATOMS: atom_id res chain seq x y z
N VAL A 1 -12.84 4.78 11.63
CA VAL A 1 -12.91 3.33 11.32
C VAL A 1 -14.06 2.73 12.12
N THR A 2 -14.92 1.94 11.47
CA THR A 2 -16.08 1.30 12.14
C THR A 2 -15.77 -0.08 12.71
N ALA A 3 -14.53 -0.57 12.52
CA ALA A 3 -14.09 -1.88 12.99
C ALA A 3 -13.92 -1.91 14.52
N THR A 4 -14.17 -3.06 15.11
CA THR A 4 -14.07 -3.26 16.56
C THR A 4 -12.63 -3.46 17.05
N ARG A 5 -11.69 -3.74 16.14
CA ARG A 5 -10.30 -4.07 16.42
C ARG A 5 -9.45 -3.87 15.16
N VAL A 6 -8.18 -3.53 15.32
CA VAL A 6 -7.18 -3.55 14.25
C VAL A 6 -6.36 -4.85 14.34
N ASP A 7 -6.34 -5.61 13.26
CA ASP A 7 -5.54 -6.81 13.12
C ASP A 7 -4.32 -6.54 12.24
N VAL A 8 -3.13 -6.65 12.81
CA VAL A 8 -1.85 -6.36 12.16
C VAL A 8 -1.29 -7.64 11.54
N ILE A 9 -0.93 -7.58 10.26
CA ILE A 9 -0.35 -8.69 9.50
C ILE A 9 0.95 -8.21 8.85
N GLY A 10 2.09 -8.83 9.16
CA GLY A 10 3.36 -8.52 8.50
C GLY A 10 3.59 -9.41 7.28
N VAL A 11 4.21 -8.85 6.24
CA VAL A 11 4.61 -9.59 5.03
C VAL A 11 6.04 -9.19 4.66
N PRO A 12 7.05 -9.93 5.12
CA PRO A 12 8.46 -9.60 4.89
C PRO A 12 8.90 -10.01 3.47
N MET A 13 8.29 -9.40 2.45
CA MET A 13 8.55 -9.64 1.03
C MET A 13 9.63 -8.69 0.52
N ASP A 14 10.64 -9.20 -0.18
CA ASP A 14 11.59 -8.39 -0.94
C ASP A 14 12.00 -9.05 -2.27
N LEU A 15 11.25 -10.06 -2.70
CA LEU A 15 11.48 -10.79 -3.95
C LEU A 15 10.96 -10.03 -5.17
N GLY A 16 10.02 -9.12 -4.98
CA GLY A 16 9.45 -8.31 -6.05
C GLY A 16 10.34 -7.16 -6.49
N ALA A 17 11.39 -6.82 -5.74
CA ALA A 17 12.30 -5.71 -6.01
C ALA A 17 13.75 -6.20 -6.19
N ASP A 18 14.58 -5.44 -6.96
CA ASP A 18 16.02 -5.73 -7.05
C ASP A 18 16.79 -5.27 -5.81
N ARG A 19 16.28 -4.27 -5.08
CA ARG A 19 16.91 -3.75 -3.87
C ARG A 19 16.39 -4.45 -2.64
N ARG A 20 17.30 -5.16 -1.95
CA ARG A 20 17.01 -5.90 -0.73
C ARG A 20 16.82 -4.98 0.48
N GLY A 21 16.11 -5.47 1.48
CA GLY A 21 15.98 -4.87 2.81
C GLY A 21 14.58 -4.39 3.18
N VAL A 22 13.63 -4.33 2.24
CA VAL A 22 12.23 -3.99 2.54
C VAL A 22 11.51 -5.10 3.31
N ASP A 23 12.03 -6.33 3.29
CA ASP A 23 11.58 -7.44 4.14
C ASP A 23 11.65 -7.12 5.64
N MET A 24 12.50 -6.18 6.04
CA MET A 24 12.59 -5.70 7.41
C MET A 24 11.53 -4.63 7.75
N GLY A 25 10.78 -4.11 6.77
CA GLY A 25 9.76 -3.09 6.94
C GLY A 25 8.74 -3.41 8.03
N PRO A 26 8.11 -4.61 8.06
CA PRO A 26 7.17 -4.99 9.10
C PRO A 26 7.76 -4.91 10.51
N SER A 27 9.02 -5.29 10.68
CA SER A 27 9.72 -5.21 11.96
C SER A 27 10.01 -3.76 12.34
N ALA A 28 10.47 -2.93 11.38
CA ALA A 28 10.77 -1.52 11.62
C ALA A 28 9.55 -0.74 12.11
N ILE A 29 8.37 -0.98 11.52
CA ILE A 29 7.11 -0.35 11.94
C ILE A 29 6.70 -0.81 13.35
N ARG A 30 6.86 -2.11 13.66
CA ARG A 30 6.60 -2.62 15.01
C ARG A 30 7.55 -2.01 16.05
N TYR A 31 8.83 -1.86 15.72
CA TYR A 31 9.82 -1.17 16.58
C TYR A 31 9.52 0.32 16.75
N ALA A 32 8.86 0.96 15.78
CA ALA A 32 8.35 2.32 15.92
C ALA A 32 7.14 2.42 16.87
N GLY A 33 6.69 1.30 17.45
CA GLY A 33 5.68 1.28 18.51
C GLY A 33 4.23 1.24 18.02
N LEU A 34 3.97 0.74 16.82
CA LEU A 34 2.66 0.74 16.16
C LEU A 34 1.52 0.27 17.08
N ASN A 35 1.62 -0.93 17.65
CA ASN A 35 0.53 -1.53 18.42
C ASN A 35 0.17 -0.68 19.65
N ALA A 36 1.18 -0.27 20.42
CA ALA A 36 0.97 0.59 21.59
C ALA A 36 0.37 1.95 21.21
N ALA A 37 0.77 2.51 20.07
CA ALA A 37 0.24 3.77 19.59
C ALA A 37 -1.23 3.67 19.15
N ILE A 38 -1.64 2.57 18.53
CA ILE A 38 -3.05 2.30 18.19
C ILE A 38 -3.88 2.08 19.45
N GLU A 39 -3.38 1.30 20.41
CA GLU A 39 -4.06 1.04 21.69
C GLU A 39 -4.25 2.33 22.51
N ALA A 40 -3.32 3.27 22.41
CA ALA A 40 -3.45 4.59 23.03
C ALA A 40 -4.62 5.43 22.46
N LEU A 41 -5.12 5.11 21.26
CA LEU A 41 -6.36 5.68 20.70
C LEU A 41 -7.63 4.98 21.23
N GLY A 42 -7.50 3.99 22.10
CA GLY A 42 -8.60 3.18 22.59
C GLY A 42 -9.08 2.10 21.61
N ILE A 43 -8.29 1.78 20.58
CA ILE A 43 -8.60 0.76 19.59
C ILE A 43 -7.83 -0.52 19.94
N PRO A 44 -8.50 -1.65 20.23
CA PRO A 44 -7.82 -2.91 20.49
C PRO A 44 -7.01 -3.37 19.27
N THR A 45 -5.85 -3.98 19.50
CA THR A 45 -5.02 -4.56 18.46
C THR A 45 -4.83 -6.06 18.62
N ARG A 46 -4.63 -6.76 17.53
CA ARG A 46 -4.16 -8.14 17.47
C ARG A 46 -3.08 -8.26 16.40
N ASP A 47 -1.87 -8.63 16.80
CA ASP A 47 -0.78 -8.87 15.85
C ASP A 47 -0.72 -10.36 15.50
N HIS A 48 -0.86 -10.68 14.23
CA HIS A 48 -0.80 -12.05 13.69
C HIS A 48 0.64 -12.51 13.37
N GLY A 49 1.64 -11.65 13.61
CA GLY A 49 3.00 -11.92 13.19
C GLY A 49 3.17 -11.73 11.68
N ASN A 50 4.03 -12.53 11.09
CA ASN A 50 4.36 -12.44 9.66
C ASN A 50 3.82 -13.64 8.88
N ILE A 51 3.35 -13.37 7.66
CA ILE A 51 3.14 -14.39 6.64
C ILE A 51 4.51 -15.04 6.32
N PRO A 52 4.60 -16.36 6.18
CA PRO A 52 5.81 -17.03 5.72
C PRO A 52 6.17 -16.59 4.30
N VAL A 53 7.37 -16.06 4.13
CA VAL A 53 7.94 -15.68 2.84
C VAL A 53 9.30 -16.36 2.69
N ARG A 54 9.56 -16.98 1.54
CA ARG A 54 10.86 -17.56 1.24
C ARG A 54 11.90 -16.45 1.00
N VAL A 55 13.12 -16.68 1.44
CA VAL A 55 14.22 -15.73 1.22
C VAL A 55 14.87 -15.94 -0.16
N ALA A 56 15.41 -14.87 -0.73
CA ALA A 56 16.01 -14.91 -2.06
C ALA A 56 17.16 -15.92 -2.20
N GLU A 57 17.88 -16.19 -1.10
CA GLU A 57 18.98 -17.14 -1.04
C GLU A 57 18.54 -18.60 -1.27
N GLU A 58 17.26 -18.89 -1.05
CA GLU A 58 16.64 -20.22 -1.24
C GLU A 58 15.89 -20.33 -2.57
N ALA A 59 15.91 -19.28 -3.38
CA ALA A 59 15.13 -19.16 -4.59
C ALA A 59 15.98 -18.65 -5.76
N SER A 60 15.52 -18.96 -6.97
CA SER A 60 16.08 -18.36 -8.18
C SER A 60 14.94 -17.78 -9.00
N PRO A 61 15.13 -16.66 -9.69
CA PRO A 61 14.12 -16.14 -10.59
C PRO A 61 13.92 -17.12 -11.74
N GLU A 62 12.73 -17.68 -11.89
CA GLU A 62 12.41 -18.62 -12.97
C GLU A 62 12.23 -17.90 -14.31
N GLU A 63 11.72 -16.66 -14.28
CA GLU A 63 11.48 -15.83 -15.45
C GLU A 63 12.05 -14.43 -15.29
N ALA A 64 12.74 -13.92 -16.32
CA ALA A 64 13.31 -12.57 -16.31
C ALA A 64 12.25 -11.46 -16.37
N ARG A 65 11.02 -11.77 -16.82
CA ARG A 65 9.93 -10.79 -17.02
C ARG A 65 8.96 -10.67 -15.86
N ALA A 66 9.01 -11.61 -14.91
CA ALA A 66 8.22 -11.59 -13.67
C ALA A 66 9.02 -12.39 -12.64
N LYS A 67 10.09 -11.78 -12.14
CA LYS A 67 11.04 -12.42 -11.22
C LYS A 67 10.32 -12.93 -9.97
N TYR A 68 10.58 -14.18 -9.60
CA TYR A 68 10.02 -14.83 -8.40
C TYR A 68 8.48 -14.89 -8.32
N LEU A 69 7.75 -14.62 -9.41
CA LEU A 69 6.29 -14.55 -9.39
C LEU A 69 5.61 -15.77 -8.73
N PRO A 70 6.02 -17.03 -8.95
CA PRO A 70 5.38 -18.18 -8.29
C PRO A 70 5.49 -18.12 -6.76
N ILE A 71 6.64 -17.70 -6.23
CA ILE A 71 6.88 -17.58 -4.78
C ILE A 71 6.10 -16.40 -4.20
N ILE A 72 6.09 -15.27 -4.90
CA ILE A 72 5.31 -14.10 -4.53
C ILE A 72 3.82 -14.45 -4.50
N ALA A 73 3.32 -15.17 -5.51
CA ALA A 73 1.93 -15.59 -5.58
C ALA A 73 1.54 -16.53 -4.42
N GLU A 74 2.43 -17.45 -4.03
CA GLU A 74 2.21 -18.31 -2.86
C GLU A 74 2.05 -17.49 -1.57
N ALA A 75 2.95 -16.56 -1.31
CA ALA A 75 2.89 -15.67 -0.15
C ALA A 75 1.64 -14.76 -0.20
N CYS A 76 1.30 -14.23 -1.36
CA CYS A 76 0.10 -13.42 -1.57
C CYS A 76 -1.19 -14.23 -1.34
N GLU A 77 -1.23 -15.51 -1.69
CA GLU A 77 -2.40 -16.35 -1.39
C GLU A 77 -2.56 -16.60 0.12
N LEU A 78 -1.47 -16.85 0.84
CA LEU A 78 -1.50 -16.95 2.32
C LEU A 78 -1.96 -15.63 2.95
N LEU A 79 -1.47 -14.51 2.45
CA LEU A 79 -1.92 -13.19 2.88
C LEU A 79 -3.41 -12.97 2.61
N ALA A 80 -3.87 -13.33 1.41
CA ALA A 80 -5.28 -13.19 1.04
C ALA A 80 -6.21 -13.97 1.98
N LEU A 81 -5.86 -15.21 2.32
CA LEU A 81 -6.61 -16.02 3.27
C LEU A 81 -6.66 -15.38 4.67
N GLN A 82 -5.54 -14.82 5.12
CA GLN A 82 -5.47 -14.16 6.44
C GLN A 82 -6.30 -12.86 6.45
N VAL A 83 -6.17 -12.02 5.42
CA VAL A 83 -6.95 -10.78 5.27
C VAL A 83 -8.44 -11.08 5.15
N GLU A 84 -8.81 -12.10 4.37
CA GLU A 84 -10.20 -12.54 4.24
C GLU A 84 -10.80 -12.94 5.60
N ALA A 85 -10.05 -13.71 6.40
CA ALA A 85 -10.48 -14.10 7.74
C ALA A 85 -10.70 -12.89 8.66
N VAL A 86 -9.73 -11.97 8.69
CA VAL A 86 -9.79 -10.73 9.49
C VAL A 86 -11.02 -9.89 9.14
N VAL A 87 -11.26 -9.66 7.83
CA VAL A 87 -12.42 -8.87 7.38
C VAL A 87 -13.74 -9.56 7.72
N ARG A 88 -13.82 -10.89 7.58
CA ARG A 88 -15.03 -11.67 7.96
C ARG A 88 -15.31 -11.66 9.46
N GLU A 89 -14.27 -11.53 10.30
CA GLU A 89 -14.41 -11.34 11.76
C GLU A 89 -14.88 -9.91 12.12
N GLY A 90 -15.01 -9.01 11.17
CA GLY A 90 -15.37 -7.60 11.41
C GLY A 90 -14.22 -6.76 11.96
N ALA A 91 -12.99 -7.26 11.89
CA ALA A 91 -11.78 -6.53 12.24
C ALA A 91 -11.23 -5.75 11.03
N PHE A 92 -10.37 -4.76 11.33
CA PHE A 92 -9.70 -3.94 10.33
C PHE A 92 -8.34 -4.54 10.00
N PRO A 93 -8.09 -5.02 8.77
CA PRO A 93 -6.77 -5.50 8.38
C PRO A 93 -5.84 -4.30 8.14
N LEU A 94 -4.73 -4.27 8.89
CA LEU A 94 -3.58 -3.41 8.68
C LEU A 94 -2.42 -4.29 8.24
N VAL A 95 -2.03 -4.20 6.97
CA VAL A 95 -0.93 -4.98 6.41
C VAL A 95 0.35 -4.16 6.42
N LEU A 96 1.41 -4.73 6.99
CA LEU A 96 2.75 -4.14 7.02
C LEU A 96 3.59 -4.85 5.97
N GLY A 97 3.89 -4.16 4.87
CA GLY A 97 4.62 -4.71 3.75
C GLY A 97 6.13 -4.68 3.92
N GLY A 98 6.69 -5.52 3.13
CA GLY A 98 7.86 -5.45 2.32
C GLY A 98 7.61 -4.67 1.04
N ASP A 99 8.02 -5.27 -0.11
CA ASP A 99 7.78 -4.64 -1.41
C ASP A 99 6.29 -4.63 -1.80
N HIS A 100 5.93 -3.77 -2.73
CA HIS A 100 4.52 -3.50 -3.08
C HIS A 100 3.79 -4.67 -3.77
N SER A 101 4.49 -5.74 -4.16
CA SER A 101 3.85 -6.95 -4.73
C SER A 101 2.83 -7.58 -3.78
N ILE A 102 2.92 -7.34 -2.47
CA ILE A 102 1.98 -7.87 -1.47
C ILE A 102 0.55 -7.39 -1.67
N ALA A 103 0.35 -6.23 -2.31
CA ALA A 103 -0.98 -5.70 -2.61
C ALA A 103 -1.87 -6.68 -3.38
N ILE A 104 -1.26 -7.57 -4.19
CA ILE A 104 -1.97 -8.68 -4.86
C ILE A 104 -2.76 -9.50 -3.83
N GLY A 105 -2.12 -9.87 -2.72
CA GLY A 105 -2.73 -10.66 -1.66
C GLY A 105 -3.73 -9.88 -0.82
N THR A 106 -3.37 -8.66 -0.42
CA THR A 106 -4.25 -7.80 0.39
C THR A 106 -5.58 -7.53 -0.33
N LEU A 107 -5.51 -7.08 -1.59
CA LEU A 107 -6.68 -6.77 -2.39
C LEU A 107 -7.55 -8.00 -2.67
N ALA A 108 -6.92 -9.14 -2.95
CA ALA A 108 -7.64 -10.40 -3.14
C ALA A 108 -8.41 -10.82 -1.88
N GLY A 109 -7.79 -10.74 -0.71
CA GLY A 109 -8.42 -11.07 0.56
C GLY A 109 -9.60 -10.16 0.89
N VAL A 110 -9.44 -8.84 0.69
CA VAL A 110 -10.52 -7.87 0.88
C VAL A 110 -11.68 -8.13 -0.08
N ALA A 111 -11.40 -8.35 -1.37
CA ALA A 111 -12.42 -8.61 -2.37
C ALA A 111 -13.20 -9.91 -2.09
N ARG A 112 -12.50 -11.00 -1.74
CA ARG A 112 -13.11 -12.29 -1.36
C ARG A 112 -14.02 -12.16 -0.14
N ALA A 113 -13.54 -11.48 0.91
CA ALA A 113 -14.32 -11.32 2.14
C ALA A 113 -15.63 -10.55 1.91
N ARG A 114 -15.60 -9.55 1.03
CA ARG A 114 -16.74 -8.67 0.76
C ARG A 114 -17.63 -9.12 -0.39
N GLY A 115 -17.16 -10.09 -1.18
CA GLY A 115 -17.84 -10.52 -2.41
C GLY A 115 -17.86 -9.43 -3.50
N ARG A 116 -17.02 -8.40 -3.39
CA ARG A 116 -16.87 -7.31 -4.36
C ARG A 116 -15.51 -6.61 -4.20
N ALA A 117 -15.04 -6.02 -5.28
CA ALA A 117 -13.81 -5.22 -5.28
C ALA A 117 -13.96 -3.95 -4.43
N PRO A 118 -12.97 -3.57 -3.61
CA PRO A 118 -12.92 -2.26 -2.94
C PRO A 118 -12.68 -1.13 -3.95
N GLY A 119 -12.94 0.11 -3.53
CA GLY A 119 -12.30 1.26 -4.16
C GLY A 119 -10.89 1.43 -3.58
N VAL A 120 -9.94 1.87 -4.38
CA VAL A 120 -8.53 1.90 -4.00
C VAL A 120 -7.96 3.31 -4.18
N ILE A 121 -7.40 3.86 -3.12
CA ILE A 121 -6.46 4.98 -3.20
C ILE A 121 -5.05 4.38 -3.14
N TRP A 122 -4.29 4.57 -4.20
CA TRP A 122 -2.91 4.10 -4.36
C TRP A 122 -1.99 5.30 -4.27
N VAL A 123 -1.24 5.40 -3.19
CA VAL A 123 -0.28 6.49 -2.94
C VAL A 123 1.10 6.00 -3.28
N ASP A 124 1.76 6.63 -4.27
CA ASP A 124 3.00 6.09 -4.83
C ASP A 124 3.70 7.13 -5.73
N ALA A 125 5.00 7.04 -5.87
CA ALA A 125 5.75 7.73 -6.92
C ALA A 125 5.55 7.09 -8.31
N HIS A 126 5.24 5.77 -8.33
CA HIS A 126 5.21 4.89 -9.49
C HIS A 126 3.76 4.47 -9.83
N GLY A 127 3.58 3.84 -10.98
CA GLY A 127 2.26 3.38 -11.42
C GLY A 127 1.92 1.96 -11.01
N ASP A 128 2.93 1.11 -10.80
CA ASP A 128 2.80 -0.30 -10.39
C ASP A 128 1.78 -1.13 -11.19
N ILE A 129 1.57 -0.72 -12.45
CA ILE A 129 0.57 -1.26 -13.37
C ILE A 129 1.20 -1.90 -14.62
N ASN A 130 2.51 -2.10 -14.59
CA ASN A 130 3.19 -2.82 -15.64
C ASN A 130 2.73 -4.29 -15.71
N THR A 131 2.78 -4.85 -16.89
CA THR A 131 2.62 -6.29 -17.12
C THR A 131 3.99 -6.95 -17.20
N PRO A 132 4.11 -8.29 -17.15
CA PRO A 132 5.35 -8.98 -17.44
C PRO A 132 5.96 -8.65 -18.82
N ILE A 133 5.14 -8.14 -19.75
CA ILE A 133 5.59 -7.76 -21.11
C ILE A 133 6.10 -6.33 -21.14
N THR A 134 5.48 -5.41 -20.38
CA THR A 134 5.79 -3.97 -20.45
C THR A 134 6.82 -3.54 -19.42
N SER A 135 7.01 -4.31 -18.35
CA SER A 135 7.97 -3.99 -17.29
C SER A 135 9.40 -3.95 -17.82
N PRO A 136 10.13 -2.84 -17.60
CA PRO A 136 11.53 -2.74 -18.03
C PRO A 136 12.48 -3.57 -17.15
N SER A 137 12.13 -3.79 -15.88
CA SER A 137 12.97 -4.51 -14.90
C SER A 137 12.58 -5.99 -14.74
N GLY A 138 11.33 -6.36 -15.01
CA GLY A 138 10.76 -7.65 -14.67
C GLY A 138 10.47 -7.82 -13.17
N ASN A 139 10.58 -6.77 -12.38
CA ASN A 139 10.31 -6.78 -10.95
C ASN A 139 8.80 -6.72 -10.69
N VAL A 140 8.30 -7.64 -9.87
CA VAL A 140 6.86 -7.82 -9.65
C VAL A 140 6.27 -6.70 -8.78
N HIS A 141 7.08 -6.00 -7.98
CA HIS A 141 6.57 -4.84 -7.21
C HIS A 141 6.04 -3.71 -8.11
N GLY A 142 6.49 -3.61 -9.37
CA GLY A 142 5.93 -2.69 -10.37
C GLY A 142 4.72 -3.24 -11.15
N MET A 143 4.10 -4.35 -10.71
CA MET A 143 3.01 -5.03 -11.42
C MET A 143 1.75 -5.32 -10.56
N PRO A 144 1.68 -5.03 -9.26
CA PRO A 144 0.57 -5.51 -8.42
C PRO A 144 -0.80 -5.03 -8.89
N VAL A 145 -0.92 -3.81 -9.38
CA VAL A 145 -2.19 -3.28 -9.90
C VAL A 145 -2.66 -4.08 -11.13
N HIS A 146 -1.75 -4.45 -12.03
CA HIS A 146 -2.09 -5.30 -13.18
C HIS A 146 -2.64 -6.66 -12.72
N PHE A 147 -1.95 -7.36 -11.82
CA PHE A 147 -2.41 -8.66 -11.33
C PHE A 147 -3.72 -8.57 -10.53
N ALA A 148 -3.92 -7.50 -9.76
CA ALA A 148 -5.17 -7.28 -9.04
C ALA A 148 -6.36 -7.03 -9.98
N ILE A 149 -6.15 -6.34 -11.11
CA ILE A 149 -7.16 -6.14 -12.16
C ILE A 149 -7.47 -7.47 -12.86
N GLU A 150 -6.44 -8.24 -13.27
CA GLU A 150 -6.64 -9.56 -13.89
C GLU A 150 -7.42 -10.52 -12.99
N ALA A 151 -7.12 -10.51 -11.69
CA ALA A 151 -7.81 -11.33 -10.69
C ALA A 151 -9.21 -10.77 -10.32
N GLN A 152 -9.63 -9.66 -10.91
CA GLN A 152 -10.88 -8.97 -10.57
C GLN A 152 -10.99 -8.57 -9.09
N SER A 153 -9.85 -8.44 -8.42
CA SER A 153 -9.77 -7.97 -7.03
C SER A 153 -9.96 -6.46 -6.91
N VAL A 154 -9.76 -5.74 -8.01
CA VAL A 154 -10.04 -4.31 -8.15
C VAL A 154 -10.63 -4.01 -9.53
N ALA A 155 -11.39 -2.92 -9.64
CA ALA A 155 -11.92 -2.41 -10.90
C ALA A 155 -11.17 -1.13 -11.29
N PRO A 156 -10.65 -1.01 -12.53
CA PRO A 156 -9.81 0.13 -12.94
C PRO A 156 -10.47 1.49 -12.67
N GLU A 157 -11.77 1.60 -12.90
CA GLU A 157 -12.56 2.83 -12.69
C GLU A 157 -12.71 3.20 -11.21
N ARG A 158 -12.29 2.36 -10.29
CA ARG A 158 -12.33 2.58 -8.83
C ARG A 158 -10.95 2.66 -8.21
N ILE A 159 -9.91 2.78 -9.02
CA ILE A 159 -8.54 3.03 -8.58
C ILE A 159 -8.21 4.50 -8.82
N VAL A 160 -7.61 5.14 -7.85
CA VAL A 160 -7.07 6.50 -7.96
C VAL A 160 -5.61 6.50 -7.50
N PHE A 161 -4.70 6.80 -8.42
CA PHE A 161 -3.30 7.05 -8.12
C PHE A 161 -3.09 8.47 -7.60
N ILE A 162 -2.28 8.63 -6.55
CA ILE A 162 -1.91 9.94 -5.99
C ILE A 162 -0.40 9.98 -5.76
N GLY A 163 0.27 10.99 -6.30
CA GLY A 163 1.70 11.23 -6.07
C GLY A 163 2.62 10.82 -7.22
N LEU A 164 2.06 10.34 -8.34
CA LEU A 164 2.84 9.85 -9.48
C LEU A 164 3.83 10.89 -9.99
N ARG A 165 5.10 10.48 -10.17
CA ARG A 165 6.15 11.37 -10.70
C ARG A 165 7.29 10.63 -11.43
N ASP A 166 7.39 9.31 -11.27
CA ASP A 166 8.28 8.45 -12.05
C ASP A 166 7.47 7.29 -12.65
N VAL A 167 6.93 7.53 -13.84
CA VAL A 167 6.03 6.62 -14.54
C VAL A 167 6.63 6.29 -15.89
N ASP A 168 6.81 5.03 -16.19
CA ASP A 168 7.40 4.59 -17.47
C ASP A 168 6.38 4.60 -18.64
N ALA A 169 6.85 4.23 -19.83
CA ALA A 169 6.02 4.28 -21.04
C ALA A 169 4.90 3.22 -21.03
N GLY A 170 5.15 2.04 -20.41
CA GLY A 170 4.19 0.96 -20.26
C GLY A 170 3.06 1.37 -19.32
N GLU A 171 3.41 1.90 -18.17
CA GLU A 171 2.47 2.38 -17.16
C GLU A 171 1.63 3.54 -17.67
N ARG A 172 2.25 4.55 -18.30
CA ARG A 172 1.50 5.66 -18.93
C ARG A 172 0.48 5.20 -19.96
N ARG A 173 0.80 4.13 -20.69
CA ARG A 173 -0.14 3.52 -21.64
C ARG A 173 -1.26 2.83 -20.90
N ALA A 174 -0.95 1.96 -19.95
CA ALA A 174 -1.93 1.18 -19.19
C ALA A 174 -2.93 2.09 -18.45
N ILE A 175 -2.44 3.13 -17.75
CA ILE A 175 -3.28 4.11 -17.06
C ILE A 175 -4.30 4.74 -18.02
N ARG A 176 -3.86 5.16 -19.22
CA ARG A 176 -4.75 5.77 -20.22
C ARG A 176 -5.73 4.77 -20.85
N GLU A 177 -5.27 3.58 -21.22
CA GLU A 177 -6.09 2.57 -21.88
C GLU A 177 -7.15 1.98 -20.96
N LEU A 178 -6.82 1.80 -19.68
CA LEU A 178 -7.74 1.30 -18.66
C LEU A 178 -8.63 2.41 -18.05
N GLY A 179 -8.33 3.67 -18.33
CA GLY A 179 -9.09 4.80 -17.80
C GLY A 179 -8.93 5.01 -16.28
N VAL A 180 -7.82 4.53 -15.70
CA VAL A 180 -7.55 4.71 -14.28
C VAL A 180 -7.30 6.19 -14.00
N LYS A 181 -7.92 6.71 -12.95
CA LYS A 181 -7.69 8.08 -12.52
C LYS A 181 -6.32 8.20 -11.87
N ALA A 182 -5.56 9.21 -12.28
CA ALA A 182 -4.23 9.46 -11.75
C ALA A 182 -4.03 10.95 -11.48
N PHE A 183 -3.44 11.27 -10.33
CA PHE A 183 -2.97 12.60 -9.95
C PHE A 183 -1.46 12.56 -9.78
N THR A 184 -0.76 13.23 -10.68
CA THR A 184 0.67 13.44 -10.58
C THR A 184 0.99 14.51 -9.54
N MET A 185 2.25 14.59 -9.10
CA MET A 185 2.69 15.71 -8.25
C MET A 185 2.42 17.06 -8.92
N SER A 186 2.57 17.15 -10.24
CA SER A 186 2.22 18.37 -10.99
C SER A 186 0.73 18.73 -10.94
N ASP A 187 -0.15 17.74 -10.83
CA ASP A 187 -1.59 17.98 -10.61
C ASP A 187 -1.84 18.47 -9.19
N ILE A 188 -1.18 17.88 -8.21
CA ILE A 188 -1.27 18.28 -6.80
C ILE A 188 -0.80 19.74 -6.65
N ASP A 189 0.33 20.12 -7.26
CA ASP A 189 0.84 21.50 -7.26
C ASP A 189 -0.17 22.49 -7.83
N ARG A 190 -0.91 22.08 -8.88
CA ARG A 190 -1.83 22.97 -9.61
C ARG A 190 -3.17 23.16 -8.92
N ILE A 191 -3.76 22.10 -8.35
CA ILE A 191 -5.13 22.14 -7.80
C ILE A 191 -5.17 21.99 -6.27
N GLY A 192 -4.06 21.64 -5.66
CA GLY A 192 -3.91 21.40 -4.23
C GLY A 192 -4.35 20.01 -3.79
N MET A 193 -3.69 19.46 -2.77
CA MET A 193 -3.94 18.13 -2.23
C MET A 193 -5.39 17.94 -1.76
N ALA A 194 -6.01 18.97 -1.16
CA ALA A 194 -7.40 18.88 -0.68
C ALA A 194 -8.40 18.59 -1.81
N ALA A 195 -8.21 19.19 -2.99
CA ALA A 195 -9.08 18.96 -4.15
C ALA A 195 -8.85 17.55 -4.72
N VAL A 196 -7.59 17.10 -4.78
CA VAL A 196 -7.23 15.72 -5.18
C VAL A 196 -7.90 14.70 -4.27
N ILE A 197 -7.82 14.89 -2.96
CA ILE A 197 -8.44 14.00 -1.98
C ILE A 197 -9.96 13.94 -2.16
N ALA A 198 -10.62 15.08 -2.33
CA ALA A 198 -12.07 15.14 -2.50
C ALA A 198 -12.52 14.36 -3.75
N GLU A 199 -11.79 14.50 -4.87
CA GLU A 199 -12.08 13.75 -6.10
C GLU A 199 -11.78 12.26 -5.94
N ALA A 200 -10.65 11.90 -5.30
CA ALA A 200 -10.29 10.51 -5.04
C ALA A 200 -11.34 9.78 -4.19
N LEU A 201 -11.80 10.40 -3.10
CA LEU A 201 -12.84 9.83 -2.24
C LEU A 201 -14.19 9.70 -2.99
N ALA A 202 -14.54 10.66 -3.86
CA ALA A 202 -15.77 10.59 -4.66
C ALA A 202 -15.75 9.40 -5.66
N ILE A 203 -14.59 9.03 -6.19
CA ILE A 203 -14.43 7.91 -7.12
C ILE A 203 -14.42 6.56 -6.37
N THR A 204 -13.74 6.50 -5.22
CA THR A 204 -13.43 5.23 -4.57
C THR A 204 -14.46 4.78 -3.53
N ILE A 205 -15.26 5.69 -2.97
CA ILE A 205 -16.21 5.35 -1.90
C ILE A 205 -17.57 4.94 -2.48
N ASP A 206 -18.12 3.83 -1.98
CA ASP A 206 -19.50 3.41 -2.21
C ASP A 206 -20.16 2.83 -0.94
N GLY A 207 -19.76 3.33 0.22
CA GLY A 207 -20.30 2.98 1.52
C GLY A 207 -19.24 2.74 2.60
N PRO A 208 -19.67 2.49 3.84
CA PRO A 208 -18.75 2.23 4.94
C PRO A 208 -17.85 1.04 4.68
N GLY A 209 -16.57 1.19 4.97
CA GLY A 209 -15.56 0.13 4.80
C GLY A 209 -15.26 -0.24 3.33
N SER A 210 -15.75 0.50 2.34
CA SER A 210 -15.55 0.18 0.92
C SER A 210 -14.19 0.59 0.37
N LEU A 211 -13.44 1.40 1.11
CA LEU A 211 -12.15 1.96 0.69
C LEU A 211 -10.99 1.11 1.21
N HIS A 212 -10.06 0.80 0.34
CA HIS A 212 -8.71 0.35 0.64
C HIS A 212 -7.72 1.47 0.35
N VAL A 213 -6.76 1.68 1.22
CA VAL A 213 -5.60 2.54 0.95
C VAL A 213 -4.36 1.66 0.85
N SER A 214 -3.71 1.68 -0.30
CA SER A 214 -2.38 1.11 -0.51
C SER A 214 -1.39 2.26 -0.50
N PHE A 215 -0.52 2.29 0.50
CA PHE A 215 0.38 3.41 0.76
C PHE A 215 1.83 2.97 0.63
N ASP A 216 2.44 3.29 -0.52
CA ASP A 216 3.87 3.21 -0.70
C ASP A 216 4.55 4.40 -0.01
N MET A 217 5.54 4.12 0.84
CA MET A 217 6.26 5.19 1.53
C MET A 217 7.17 5.99 0.59
N ASP A 218 7.46 5.51 -0.63
CA ASP A 218 8.19 6.27 -1.64
C ASP A 218 7.30 7.32 -2.35
N GLY A 219 5.98 7.26 -2.19
CA GLY A 219 5.07 8.35 -2.57
C GLY A 219 5.39 9.66 -1.86
N ILE A 220 5.96 9.59 -0.66
CA ILE A 220 6.44 10.73 0.12
C ILE A 220 7.79 11.23 -0.39
N ASP A 221 8.09 12.50 -0.20
CA ASP A 221 9.40 13.05 -0.56
C ASP A 221 10.51 12.40 0.28
N PRO A 222 11.66 12.02 -0.31
CA PRO A 222 12.78 11.40 0.40
C PRO A 222 13.41 12.26 1.52
N THR A 223 13.07 13.53 1.60
CA THR A 223 13.48 14.40 2.73
C THR A 223 12.73 14.03 4.01
N GLU A 224 11.50 13.53 3.88
CA GLU A 224 10.64 13.07 4.98
C GLU A 224 10.72 11.56 5.19
N ALA A 225 10.73 10.77 4.11
CA ALA A 225 10.80 9.31 4.11
C ALA A 225 12.02 8.80 3.33
N PRO A 226 13.24 8.89 3.90
CA PRO A 226 14.46 8.46 3.21
C PRO A 226 14.61 6.94 3.12
N GLY A 227 13.95 6.17 3.99
CA GLY A 227 14.10 4.73 4.11
C GLY A 227 13.18 3.95 3.17
N VAL A 228 13.37 4.15 1.85
CA VAL A 228 12.64 3.44 0.80
C VAL A 228 13.57 2.88 -0.27
N GLY A 229 13.12 1.84 -0.98
CA GLY A 229 13.93 1.16 -2.01
C GLY A 229 14.17 1.99 -3.25
N THR A 230 13.17 2.73 -3.70
CA THR A 230 13.09 3.48 -4.97
C THR A 230 12.76 4.97 -4.76
N PRO A 231 13.61 5.74 -4.06
CA PRO A 231 13.29 7.12 -3.72
C PRO A 231 13.26 8.04 -4.95
N VAL A 232 12.20 8.82 -5.09
CA VAL A 232 12.04 9.83 -6.14
C VAL A 232 11.79 11.18 -5.50
N ARG A 233 12.56 12.24 -5.89
CA ARG A 233 12.41 13.60 -5.35
C ARG A 233 11.13 14.27 -5.84
N GLY A 234 10.66 15.28 -5.08
CA GLY A 234 9.47 16.05 -5.40
C GLY A 234 8.19 15.30 -5.06
N GLY A 235 8.20 14.53 -3.97
CA GLY A 235 7.08 13.74 -3.48
C GLY A 235 6.11 14.51 -2.60
N ILE A 236 5.14 13.78 -2.06
CA ILE A 236 4.13 14.28 -1.12
C ILE A 236 4.85 14.73 0.17
N SER A 237 4.51 15.91 0.64
CA SER A 237 5.04 16.44 1.90
C SER A 237 4.41 15.75 3.11
N TYR A 238 5.06 15.86 4.28
CA TYR A 238 4.55 15.38 5.56
C TYR A 238 3.09 15.81 5.79
N ARG A 239 2.76 17.10 5.61
CA ARG A 239 1.41 17.59 5.87
C ARG A 239 0.38 17.16 4.84
N GLU A 240 0.74 17.01 3.58
CA GLU A 240 -0.16 16.50 2.54
C GLU A 240 -0.50 15.01 2.79
N ALA A 241 0.48 14.21 3.21
CA ALA A 241 0.25 12.81 3.56
C ALA A 241 -0.70 12.68 4.76
N HIS A 242 -0.49 13.48 5.81
CA HIS A 242 -1.40 13.52 6.95
C HIS A 242 -2.80 14.01 6.56
N LEU A 243 -2.90 15.06 5.73
CA LEU A 243 -4.20 15.57 5.25
C LEU A 243 -5.00 14.50 4.51
N LEU A 244 -4.31 13.70 3.67
CA LEU A 244 -4.93 12.55 2.99
C LEU A 244 -5.48 11.55 3.99
N MET A 245 -4.66 11.10 4.95
CA MET A 245 -5.05 10.08 5.92
C MET A 245 -6.13 10.58 6.91
N GLU A 246 -6.08 11.85 7.31
CA GLU A 246 -7.11 12.51 8.10
C GLU A 246 -8.46 12.55 7.35
N ALA A 247 -8.45 12.90 6.06
CA ALA A 247 -9.67 12.92 5.23
C ALA A 247 -10.23 11.51 4.99
N VAL A 248 -9.35 10.53 4.78
CA VAL A 248 -9.74 9.11 4.68
C VAL A 248 -10.43 8.67 5.97
N ALA A 249 -9.89 9.00 7.14
CA ALA A 249 -10.51 8.70 8.43
C ALA A 249 -11.88 9.38 8.58
N ALA A 250 -11.97 10.67 8.24
CA ALA A 250 -13.21 11.46 8.33
C ALA A 250 -14.30 10.94 7.39
N SER A 251 -13.96 10.29 6.28
CA SER A 251 -14.94 9.71 5.34
C SER A 251 -15.75 8.55 5.94
N GLY A 252 -15.22 7.89 6.98
CA GLY A 252 -15.82 6.68 7.56
C GLY A 252 -15.81 5.46 6.62
N ALA A 253 -15.20 5.56 5.44
CA ALA A 253 -15.23 4.52 4.42
C ALA A 253 -14.02 3.57 4.46
N LEU A 254 -12.96 3.90 5.22
CA LEU A 254 -11.75 3.08 5.28
C LEU A 254 -12.05 1.69 5.85
N GLY A 255 -11.74 0.67 5.08
CA GLY A 255 -11.99 -0.72 5.43
C GLY A 255 -10.76 -1.62 5.48
N SER A 256 -9.64 -1.15 4.95
CA SER A 256 -8.34 -1.83 4.99
C SER A 256 -7.22 -0.84 4.63
N LEU A 257 -6.02 -1.10 5.12
CA LEU A 257 -4.84 -0.28 4.87
C LEU A 257 -3.61 -1.18 4.76
N GLU A 258 -2.74 -0.88 3.82
CA GLU A 258 -1.38 -1.42 3.80
C GLU A 258 -0.34 -0.32 3.68
N ILE A 259 0.82 -0.56 4.28
CA ILE A 259 2.02 0.29 4.20
C ILE A 259 3.14 -0.55 3.61
N THR A 260 3.80 -0.06 2.55
CA THR A 260 4.80 -0.82 1.79
C THR A 260 6.11 -0.05 1.59
N GLU A 261 7.13 -0.74 1.11
CA GLU A 261 8.42 -0.25 0.62
C GLU A 261 9.33 0.40 1.68
N ILE A 262 9.08 0.19 2.99
CA ILE A 262 10.00 0.66 4.03
C ILE A 262 11.27 -0.16 4.03
N ASN A 263 12.41 0.50 3.83
CA ASN A 263 13.73 -0.09 3.84
C ASN A 263 14.58 0.49 4.99
N PRO A 264 14.64 -0.18 6.14
CA PRO A 264 15.37 0.33 7.31
C PRO A 264 16.89 0.45 7.10
N ILE A 265 17.46 -0.28 6.12
CA ILE A 265 18.90 -0.18 5.79
C ILE A 265 19.22 1.20 5.21
N LEU A 266 18.29 1.82 4.51
CA LEU A 266 18.45 3.11 3.85
C LEU A 266 17.93 4.27 4.71
N ASP A 267 17.28 3.95 5.85
CA ASP A 267 16.62 4.92 6.71
C ASP A 267 17.59 5.62 7.68
N ARG A 268 17.11 6.70 8.28
CA ARG A 268 17.81 7.44 9.34
C ARG A 268 17.04 7.26 10.64
N GLU A 269 17.63 6.56 11.61
CA GLU A 269 17.05 6.39 12.94
C GLU A 269 15.58 5.92 12.92
N ASN A 270 15.23 5.09 11.93
CA ASN A 270 13.88 4.59 11.72
C ASN A 270 12.81 5.66 11.40
N GLN A 271 13.21 6.81 10.89
CA GLN A 271 12.34 7.99 10.61
C GLN A 271 11.16 7.62 9.71
N THR A 272 11.39 6.85 8.64
CA THR A 272 10.35 6.46 7.69
C THR A 272 9.30 5.56 8.34
N ALA A 273 9.72 4.60 9.17
CA ALA A 273 8.78 3.75 9.89
C ALA A 273 8.02 4.50 11.01
N ILE A 274 8.64 5.48 11.65
CA ILE A 274 7.97 6.37 12.61
C ILE A 274 6.88 7.16 11.89
N LEU A 275 7.20 7.76 10.74
CA LEU A 275 6.22 8.48 9.91
C LEU A 275 5.08 7.55 9.47
N ALA A 276 5.37 6.32 9.08
CA ALA A 276 4.34 5.34 8.73
C ALA A 276 3.37 5.08 9.89
N VAL A 277 3.88 4.95 11.12
CA VAL A 277 3.03 4.83 12.31
C VAL A 277 2.14 6.06 12.49
N GLU A 278 2.69 7.27 12.35
CA GLU A 278 1.93 8.51 12.46
C GLU A 278 0.81 8.59 11.42
N LEU A 279 1.07 8.18 10.17
CA LEU A 279 0.07 8.13 9.10
C LEU A 279 -1.04 7.10 9.38
N VAL A 280 -0.67 5.91 9.87
CA VAL A 280 -1.65 4.90 10.31
C VAL A 280 -2.56 5.47 11.40
N LEU A 281 -2.00 6.16 12.39
CA LEU A 281 -2.81 6.79 13.46
C LEU A 281 -3.76 7.85 12.90
N SER A 282 -3.33 8.68 11.93
CA SER A 282 -4.20 9.65 11.27
C SER A 282 -5.35 8.95 10.51
N ALA A 283 -5.05 7.85 9.79
CA ALA A 283 -6.06 7.04 9.10
C ALA A 283 -7.06 6.37 10.07
N LEU A 284 -6.62 6.08 11.30
CA LEU A 284 -7.47 5.53 12.36
C LEU A 284 -8.23 6.61 13.16
N GLY A 285 -8.04 7.89 12.83
CA GLY A 285 -8.81 8.98 13.38
C GLY A 285 -8.13 9.74 14.52
N LYS A 286 -6.80 9.66 14.65
CA LYS A 286 -6.06 10.53 15.57
C LYS A 286 -6.23 12.00 15.15
N THR A 287 -6.66 12.83 16.07
CA THR A 287 -6.83 14.29 15.88
C THR A 287 -5.98 15.06 16.87
N THR A 288 -5.76 16.35 16.59
CA THR A 288 -5.05 17.26 17.50
C THR A 288 -5.99 17.81 18.60
N LEU A 289 -7.29 17.89 18.32
CA LEU A 289 -8.34 18.40 19.22
C LEU A 289 -9.49 17.42 19.32
#